data_a0fae521e5cabece70193c78b797a2d5
#
_entry.id   a0fae521e5cabece70193c78b797a2d5
#
_cell.length_a   1.000
_cell.length_b   1.000
_cell.length_c   1.000
_cell.angle_alpha   90.00
_cell.angle_beta   90.00
_cell.angle_gamma   90.00
#
_symmetry.space_group_name_H-M   'P 1'
#
loop_
_entity.id
_entity.type
_entity.pdbx_description
1 polymer ?
#
loop_
_entity_poly.entity_id
_entity_poly.type
_entity_poly.pdbx_seq_one_letter_code
_entity_poly.pdbx_strand_id
1 'polypeptide(L)'
;LGIYSYVAQIADGVRLLALNDDQNGKGRAGYTPDHMAWVEEQIRKAKEDGQLIIGMEHHLLIAHIHPFITSGHCVGDREEVAAKLADAGLRYMFVGHSHIQRIDTFVSPSGNPITEVNIGSLCGYPAPRVNVTVTDDNRLHIVTGHLESFEGTDDAQEFLKAHAVQMIDLP
;
A
#
# COMPACT_ATOMS: atom_id res chain seq x y z
N LEU A 1 -13.05 18.57 10.20
CA LEU A 1 -12.68 17.23 9.73
C LEU A 1 -11.19 17.03 9.92
N GLY A 2 -10.80 16.27 10.92
CA GLY A 2 -9.41 15.87 11.15
C GLY A 2 -8.96 14.78 10.19
N ILE A 3 -9.24 14.94 8.89
CA ILE A 3 -8.78 14.03 7.86
C ILE A 3 -7.32 14.37 7.62
N TYR A 4 -6.42 13.51 8.06
CA TYR A 4 -4.99 13.61 7.76
C TYR A 4 -4.63 12.94 6.43
N SER A 5 -5.65 12.72 5.56
CA SER A 5 -5.47 12.26 4.18
C SER A 5 -5.33 13.46 3.24
N TYR A 6 -4.53 13.30 2.20
CA TYR A 6 -4.28 14.37 1.25
C TYR A 6 -3.98 13.84 -0.16
N VAL A 7 -4.05 14.72 -1.15
CA VAL A 7 -3.58 14.46 -2.51
C VAL A 7 -2.41 15.38 -2.81
N ALA A 8 -1.36 14.82 -3.40
CA ALA A 8 -0.19 15.55 -3.86
C ALA A 8 0.12 15.23 -5.33
N GLN A 9 0.49 16.25 -6.11
CA GLN A 9 1.08 16.04 -7.43
C GLN A 9 2.54 15.61 -7.24
N ILE A 10 2.89 14.40 -7.67
CA ILE A 10 4.25 13.84 -7.47
C ILE A 10 5.07 13.81 -8.76
N ALA A 11 4.42 13.85 -9.91
CA ALA A 11 5.02 14.00 -11.24
C ALA A 11 3.97 14.54 -12.22
N ASP A 12 4.38 14.94 -13.41
CA ASP A 12 3.45 15.35 -14.46
C ASP A 12 2.47 14.21 -14.76
N GLY A 13 1.17 14.50 -14.68
CA GLY A 13 0.11 13.51 -14.90
C GLY A 13 -0.07 12.47 -13.77
N VAL A 14 0.65 12.57 -12.63
CA VAL A 14 0.60 11.57 -11.55
C VAL A 14 0.31 12.21 -10.20
N ARG A 15 -0.76 11.76 -9.56
CA ARG A 15 -1.15 12.13 -8.19
C ARG A 15 -0.93 10.99 -7.21
N LEU A 16 -0.47 11.34 -6.02
CA LEU A 16 -0.46 10.47 -4.84
C LEU A 16 -1.68 10.80 -3.97
N LEU A 17 -2.46 9.79 -3.66
CA LEU A 17 -3.54 9.82 -2.69
C LEU A 17 -3.04 9.16 -1.40
N ALA A 18 -2.56 9.96 -0.46
CA ALA A 18 -2.09 9.50 0.83
C ALA A 18 -3.26 9.42 1.82
N LEU A 19 -3.53 8.23 2.33
CA LEU A 19 -4.70 7.93 3.14
C LEU A 19 -4.32 7.64 4.59
N ASN A 20 -5.03 8.26 5.51
CA ASN A 20 -5.02 7.86 6.91
C ASN A 20 -6.16 6.87 7.15
N ASP A 21 -5.83 5.60 7.22
CA ASP A 21 -6.74 4.49 7.38
C ASP A 21 -7.11 4.18 8.84
N ASP A 22 -6.58 4.93 9.81
CA ASP A 22 -6.93 4.81 11.24
C ASP A 22 -8.21 5.57 11.67
N GLN A 23 -9.00 6.05 10.71
CA GLN A 23 -10.07 7.03 10.92
C GLN A 23 -11.47 6.44 11.03
N ASN A 24 -11.63 5.14 11.28
CA ASN A 24 -12.98 4.54 11.28
C ASN A 24 -13.79 4.77 12.58
N GLY A 25 -13.18 5.32 13.61
CA GLY A 25 -13.81 5.57 14.92
C GLY A 25 -14.20 4.32 15.72
N LYS A 26 -13.83 3.11 15.24
CA LYS A 26 -14.19 1.82 15.85
C LYS A 26 -13.00 1.12 16.52
N GLY A 27 -11.87 1.81 16.67
CA GLY A 27 -10.65 1.26 17.25
C GLY A 27 -9.94 0.22 16.35
N ARG A 28 -10.23 0.24 15.06
CA ARG A 28 -9.55 -0.55 14.01
C ARG A 28 -9.33 0.29 12.77
N ALA A 29 -8.39 -0.10 11.94
CA ALA A 29 -8.14 0.55 10.66
C ALA A 29 -9.36 0.54 9.74
N GLY A 30 -9.53 1.58 8.94
CA GLY A 30 -10.61 1.72 7.96
C GLY A 30 -11.05 3.17 7.77
N TYR A 31 -12.21 3.33 7.15
CA TYR A 31 -12.72 4.62 6.70
C TYR A 31 -14.10 4.92 7.27
N THR A 32 -14.36 6.17 7.62
CA THR A 32 -15.72 6.64 7.84
C THR A 32 -16.41 6.84 6.49
N PRO A 33 -17.77 6.85 6.44
CA PRO A 33 -18.49 7.12 5.19
C PRO A 33 -18.08 8.44 4.54
N ASP A 34 -17.92 9.51 5.31
CA ASP A 34 -17.52 10.82 4.80
C ASP A 34 -16.09 10.81 4.25
N HIS A 35 -15.19 10.07 4.90
CA HIS A 35 -13.82 9.91 4.43
C HIS A 35 -13.79 9.14 3.10
N MET A 36 -14.53 8.03 3.01
CA MET A 36 -14.63 7.24 1.76
C MET A 36 -15.22 8.09 0.63
N ALA A 37 -16.28 8.87 0.88
CA ALA A 37 -16.85 9.77 -0.13
C ALA A 37 -15.82 10.80 -0.62
N TRP A 38 -14.99 11.34 0.27
CA TRP A 38 -13.90 12.23 -0.11
C TRP A 38 -12.85 11.50 -0.97
N VAL A 39 -12.47 10.27 -0.61
CA VAL A 39 -11.52 9.43 -1.38
C VAL A 39 -12.04 9.19 -2.80
N GLU A 40 -13.27 8.73 -2.93
CA GLU A 40 -13.92 8.49 -4.22
C GLU A 40 -13.94 9.75 -5.10
N GLU A 41 -14.22 10.91 -4.49
CA GLU A 41 -14.20 12.20 -5.18
C GLU A 41 -12.79 12.58 -5.67
N GLN A 42 -11.72 12.30 -4.90
CA GLN A 42 -10.36 12.57 -5.37
C GLN A 42 -9.97 11.67 -6.56
N ILE A 43 -10.37 10.39 -6.51
CA ILE A 43 -10.14 9.46 -7.62
C ILE A 43 -10.89 9.93 -8.88
N ARG A 44 -12.15 10.32 -8.72
CA ARG A 44 -12.97 10.84 -9.82
C ARG A 44 -12.32 12.08 -10.48
N LYS A 45 -11.87 13.06 -9.68
CA LYS A 45 -11.19 14.26 -10.17
C LYS A 45 -9.92 13.93 -10.94
N ALA A 46 -9.08 13.03 -10.43
CA ALA A 46 -7.87 12.63 -11.14
C ALA A 46 -8.19 11.99 -12.50
N LYS A 47 -9.23 11.15 -12.55
CA LYS A 47 -9.70 10.53 -13.79
C LYS A 47 -10.23 11.56 -14.79
N GLU A 48 -11.00 12.55 -14.35
CA GLU A 48 -11.51 13.64 -15.20
C GLU A 48 -10.39 14.51 -15.76
N ASP A 49 -9.33 14.73 -14.96
CA ASP A 49 -8.13 15.47 -15.38
C ASP A 49 -7.18 14.61 -16.25
N GLY A 50 -7.54 13.35 -16.54
CA GLY A 50 -6.70 12.43 -17.32
C GLY A 50 -5.42 12.00 -16.61
N GLN A 51 -5.37 12.11 -15.28
CA GLN A 51 -4.20 11.82 -14.46
C GLN A 51 -4.27 10.42 -13.84
N LEU A 52 -3.11 9.79 -13.69
CA LEU A 52 -2.97 8.61 -12.87
C LEU A 52 -3.03 9.02 -11.40
N ILE A 53 -3.86 8.32 -10.61
CA ILE A 53 -3.84 8.43 -9.15
C ILE A 53 -3.38 7.12 -8.53
N ILE A 54 -2.43 7.21 -7.59
CA ILE A 54 -1.82 6.09 -6.88
C ILE A 54 -2.20 6.25 -5.41
N GLY A 55 -2.79 5.22 -4.82
CA GLY A 55 -3.12 5.18 -3.40
C GLY A 55 -1.92 4.76 -2.55
N MET A 56 -1.84 5.28 -1.35
CA MET A 56 -0.90 4.86 -0.31
C MET A 56 -1.60 4.90 1.05
N GLU A 57 -1.57 3.79 1.78
CA GLU A 57 -2.08 3.67 3.14
C GLU A 57 -1.20 2.73 3.98
N HIS A 58 -1.53 2.50 5.24
CA HIS A 58 -0.71 1.66 6.10
C HIS A 58 -1.18 0.21 6.16
N HIS A 59 -2.48 -0.01 6.40
CA HIS A 59 -3.04 -1.37 6.53
C HIS A 59 -3.42 -1.95 5.16
N LEU A 60 -3.60 -3.26 5.12
CA LEU A 60 -3.84 -4.02 3.89
C LEU A 60 -5.32 -4.00 3.49
N LEU A 61 -5.58 -3.90 2.18
CA LEU A 61 -6.89 -4.22 1.58
C LEU A 61 -6.99 -5.71 1.24
N ILE A 62 -5.88 -6.35 0.88
CA ILE A 62 -5.83 -7.73 0.43
C ILE A 62 -5.14 -8.60 1.49
N ALA A 63 -5.75 -9.74 1.83
CA ALA A 63 -5.09 -10.73 2.67
C ALA A 63 -4.11 -11.55 1.82
N HIS A 64 -2.87 -11.11 1.74
CA HIS A 64 -1.82 -11.73 0.91
C HIS A 64 -1.45 -13.16 1.30
N ILE A 65 -1.74 -13.55 2.53
CA ILE A 65 -1.61 -14.91 3.06
C ILE A 65 -2.90 -15.29 3.78
N HIS A 66 -2.95 -16.46 4.40
CA HIS A 66 -4.18 -16.93 5.01
C HIS A 66 -4.82 -15.89 5.94
N PRO A 67 -6.12 -15.58 5.81
CA PRO A 67 -6.80 -14.50 6.56
C PRO A 67 -6.66 -14.60 8.08
N PHE A 68 -6.53 -15.81 8.63
CA PHE A 68 -6.28 -16.02 10.06
C PHE A 68 -5.00 -15.33 10.55
N ILE A 69 -3.97 -15.24 9.68
CA ILE A 69 -2.69 -14.60 10.02
C ILE A 69 -2.78 -13.09 9.77
N THR A 70 -3.45 -12.68 8.69
CA THR A 70 -3.44 -11.28 8.23
C THR A 70 -4.65 -10.45 8.65
N SER A 71 -5.68 -11.04 9.26
CA SER A 71 -6.91 -10.31 9.62
C SER A 71 -6.67 -9.09 10.54
N GLY A 72 -5.67 -9.16 11.42
CA GLY A 72 -5.26 -8.05 12.28
C GLY A 72 -4.48 -6.94 11.56
N HIS A 73 -4.03 -7.19 10.33
CA HIS A 73 -3.24 -6.25 9.53
C HIS A 73 -4.04 -5.57 8.41
N CYS A 74 -5.31 -5.94 8.24
CA CYS A 74 -6.16 -5.40 7.20
C CYS A 74 -7.08 -4.30 7.72
N VAL A 75 -7.50 -3.40 6.84
CA VAL A 75 -8.60 -2.49 7.12
C VAL A 75 -9.89 -3.27 7.42
N GLY A 76 -10.76 -2.69 8.23
CA GLY A 76 -12.09 -3.25 8.46
C GLY A 76 -12.91 -3.23 7.17
N ASP A 77 -13.72 -4.29 6.97
CA ASP A 77 -14.57 -4.44 5.80
C ASP A 77 -13.77 -4.34 4.47
N ARG A 78 -12.53 -4.85 4.48
CA ARG A 78 -11.52 -4.72 3.42
C ARG A 78 -12.03 -5.02 2.01
N GLU A 79 -12.86 -6.06 1.84
CA GLU A 79 -13.38 -6.46 0.54
C GLU A 79 -14.36 -5.41 -0.02
N GLU A 80 -15.18 -4.82 0.86
CA GLU A 80 -16.07 -3.72 0.49
C GLU A 80 -15.25 -2.46 0.15
N VAL A 81 -14.25 -2.13 0.97
CA VAL A 81 -13.35 -0.99 0.74
C VAL A 81 -12.58 -1.16 -0.58
N ALA A 82 -11.96 -2.32 -0.80
CA ALA A 82 -11.25 -2.63 -2.05
C ALA A 82 -12.17 -2.53 -3.28
N ALA A 83 -13.42 -3.03 -3.17
CA ALA A 83 -14.40 -2.93 -4.25
C ALA A 83 -14.76 -1.47 -4.56
N LYS A 84 -15.03 -0.65 -3.54
CA LYS A 84 -15.33 0.78 -3.72
C LYS A 84 -14.18 1.53 -4.39
N LEU A 85 -12.95 1.32 -3.93
CA LEU A 85 -11.76 1.95 -4.50
C LEU A 85 -11.53 1.52 -5.95
N ALA A 86 -11.65 0.21 -6.25
CA ALA A 86 -11.52 -0.32 -7.59
C ALA A 86 -12.61 0.24 -8.53
N ASP A 87 -13.87 0.27 -8.08
CA ASP A 87 -15.00 0.76 -8.85
C ASP A 87 -14.95 2.27 -9.08
N ALA A 88 -14.39 3.04 -8.14
CA ALA A 88 -14.07 4.45 -8.32
C ALA A 88 -12.96 4.68 -9.37
N GLY A 89 -12.10 3.67 -9.62
CA GLY A 89 -11.05 3.70 -10.62
C GLY A 89 -9.62 3.74 -10.07
N LEU A 90 -9.42 3.53 -8.78
CA LEU A 90 -8.08 3.38 -8.21
C LEU A 90 -7.49 2.03 -8.66
N ARG A 91 -6.34 2.08 -9.34
CA ARG A 91 -5.72 0.87 -9.92
C ARG A 91 -4.57 0.33 -9.11
N TYR A 92 -3.94 1.15 -8.30
CA TYR A 92 -2.74 0.81 -7.54
C TYR A 92 -2.83 1.37 -6.13
N MET A 93 -2.56 0.52 -5.14
CA MET A 93 -2.46 0.85 -3.73
C MET A 93 -1.16 0.34 -3.16
N PHE A 94 -0.39 1.19 -2.51
CA PHE A 94 0.83 0.82 -1.79
C PHE A 94 0.53 0.74 -0.30
N VAL A 95 0.90 -0.36 0.34
CA VAL A 95 0.63 -0.64 1.75
C VAL A 95 1.87 -1.22 2.45
N GLY A 96 1.80 -1.32 3.77
CA GLY A 96 2.88 -1.87 4.60
C GLY A 96 2.36 -2.80 5.70
N HIS A 97 2.56 -2.42 6.95
CA HIS A 97 2.08 -3.03 8.19
C HIS A 97 2.45 -4.49 8.43
N SER A 98 2.15 -5.40 7.50
CA SER A 98 2.40 -6.84 7.67
C SER A 98 3.87 -7.24 7.52
N HIS A 99 4.72 -6.34 7.04
CA HIS A 99 6.13 -6.58 6.71
C HIS A 99 6.37 -7.71 5.67
N ILE A 100 5.32 -8.08 4.92
CA ILE A 100 5.39 -9.11 3.88
C ILE A 100 5.50 -8.42 2.52
N GLN A 101 6.58 -8.69 1.79
CA GLN A 101 6.74 -8.20 0.42
C GLN A 101 5.90 -9.04 -0.54
N ARG A 102 4.83 -8.46 -1.09
CA ARG A 102 3.94 -9.16 -2.04
C ARG A 102 3.14 -8.19 -2.89
N ILE A 103 2.81 -8.63 -4.09
CA ILE A 103 1.92 -7.91 -5.01
C ILE A 103 0.78 -8.84 -5.40
N ASP A 104 -0.45 -8.42 -5.15
CA ASP A 104 -1.66 -9.16 -5.52
C ASP A 104 -2.70 -8.21 -6.12
N THR A 105 -3.66 -8.76 -6.86
CA THR A 105 -4.75 -7.99 -7.47
C THR A 105 -6.09 -8.51 -6.98
N PHE A 106 -6.90 -7.61 -6.45
CA PHE A 106 -8.32 -7.85 -6.18
C PHE A 106 -9.13 -7.37 -7.38
N VAL A 107 -10.19 -8.11 -7.71
CA VAL A 107 -11.16 -7.72 -8.74
C VAL A 107 -12.52 -7.55 -8.07
N SER A 108 -13.10 -6.36 -8.20
CA SER A 108 -14.41 -6.08 -7.63
C SER A 108 -15.51 -6.93 -8.29
N PRO A 109 -16.69 -7.08 -7.67
CA PRO A 109 -17.84 -7.73 -8.30
C PRO A 109 -18.26 -7.08 -9.64
N SER A 110 -17.94 -5.81 -9.85
CA SER A 110 -18.17 -5.07 -11.10
C SER A 110 -17.09 -5.32 -12.17
N GLY A 111 -16.06 -6.12 -11.85
CA GLY A 111 -14.97 -6.48 -12.77
C GLY A 111 -13.80 -5.49 -12.79
N ASN A 112 -13.75 -4.50 -11.91
CA ASN A 112 -12.67 -3.51 -11.85
C ASN A 112 -11.51 -4.02 -10.97
N PRO A 113 -10.26 -3.99 -11.48
CA PRO A 113 -9.11 -4.44 -10.71
C PRO A 113 -8.49 -3.31 -9.87
N ILE A 114 -7.98 -3.68 -8.69
CA ILE A 114 -7.01 -2.90 -7.90
C ILE A 114 -5.84 -3.78 -7.54
N THR A 115 -4.64 -3.31 -7.82
CA THR A 115 -3.38 -4.01 -7.49
C THR A 115 -2.80 -3.41 -6.23
N GLU A 116 -2.65 -4.23 -5.19
CA GLU A 116 -2.00 -3.85 -3.96
C GLU A 116 -0.54 -4.27 -3.95
N VAL A 117 0.33 -3.34 -3.63
CA VAL A 117 1.77 -3.52 -3.47
C VAL A 117 2.07 -3.43 -1.98
N ASN A 118 2.13 -4.58 -1.32
CA ASN A 118 2.52 -4.67 0.07
C ASN A 118 4.03 -4.69 0.18
N ILE A 119 4.60 -3.70 0.87
CA ILE A 119 6.04 -3.49 1.00
C ILE A 119 6.50 -4.00 2.36
N GLY A 120 7.51 -4.85 2.36
CA GLY A 120 8.12 -5.37 3.57
C GLY A 120 8.91 -4.31 4.34
N SER A 121 9.36 -4.68 5.54
CA SER A 121 10.11 -3.78 6.42
C SER A 121 11.52 -3.51 5.90
N LEU A 122 11.90 -2.23 5.81
CA LEU A 122 13.25 -1.83 5.41
C LEU A 122 14.31 -2.15 6.48
N CYS A 123 13.92 -2.20 7.75
CA CYS A 123 14.81 -2.53 8.87
C CYS A 123 14.83 -4.03 9.24
N GLY A 124 14.10 -4.87 8.51
CA GLY A 124 14.06 -6.32 8.68
C GLY A 124 14.62 -7.05 7.45
N TYR A 125 15.23 -8.21 7.65
CA TYR A 125 15.67 -9.05 6.53
C TYR A 125 14.46 -9.48 5.67
N PRO A 126 14.51 -9.39 4.35
CA PRO A 126 15.63 -8.98 3.46
C PRO A 126 15.65 -7.48 3.09
N ALA A 127 15.01 -6.59 3.85
CA ALA A 127 14.95 -5.15 3.61
C ALA A 127 14.55 -4.80 2.16
N PRO A 128 13.34 -5.17 1.74
CA PRO A 128 12.90 -4.98 0.37
C PRO A 128 12.69 -3.49 0.06
N ARG A 129 12.98 -3.13 -1.18
CA ARG A 129 12.67 -1.83 -1.77
C ARG A 129 11.91 -2.03 -3.08
N VAL A 130 11.07 -1.07 -3.41
CA VAL A 130 10.30 -1.08 -4.66
C VAL A 130 10.65 0.16 -5.47
N ASN A 131 11.08 -0.06 -6.71
CA ASN A 131 11.25 1.00 -7.70
C ASN A 131 10.02 0.98 -8.62
N VAL A 132 9.43 2.15 -8.81
CA VAL A 132 8.21 2.31 -9.60
C VAL A 132 8.51 3.26 -10.76
N THR A 133 8.20 2.83 -11.96
CA THR A 133 8.23 3.67 -13.15
C THR A 133 6.81 3.77 -13.72
N VAL A 134 6.35 4.98 -13.95
CA VAL A 134 5.10 5.23 -14.65
C VAL A 134 5.37 5.19 -16.15
N THR A 135 4.61 4.38 -16.86
CA THR A 135 4.71 4.24 -18.32
C THR A 135 3.78 5.23 -19.04
N ASP A 136 4.02 5.48 -20.32
CA ASP A 136 3.24 6.44 -21.12
C ASP A 136 1.75 6.07 -21.25
N ASP A 137 1.39 4.80 -21.01
CA ASP A 137 0.01 4.32 -20.97
C ASP A 137 -0.60 4.32 -19.55
N ASN A 138 -0.03 5.10 -18.62
CA ASN A 138 -0.46 5.23 -17.24
C ASN A 138 -0.49 3.90 -16.48
N ARG A 139 0.47 3.02 -16.74
CA ARG A 139 0.69 1.81 -15.95
C ARG A 139 1.93 1.95 -15.08
N LEU A 140 2.02 1.10 -14.08
CA LEU A 140 3.20 1.01 -13.23
C LEU A 140 4.05 -0.20 -13.65
N HIS A 141 5.32 0.06 -13.93
CA HIS A 141 6.36 -0.96 -13.96
C HIS A 141 7.01 -1.00 -12.58
N ILE A 142 6.85 -2.13 -11.88
CA ILE A 142 7.25 -2.29 -10.48
C ILE A 142 8.37 -3.31 -10.41
N VAL A 143 9.52 -2.90 -9.88
CA VAL A 143 10.70 -3.75 -9.69
C VAL A 143 11.05 -3.80 -8.22
N THR A 144 10.99 -5.00 -7.63
CA THR A 144 11.43 -5.24 -6.26
C THR A 144 12.91 -5.54 -6.23
N GLY A 145 13.64 -4.85 -5.37
CA GLY A 145 15.03 -5.11 -5.01
C GLY A 145 15.17 -5.19 -3.49
N HIS A 146 16.40 -5.25 -3.04
CA HIS A 146 16.73 -5.26 -1.61
C HIS A 146 17.76 -4.19 -1.32
N LEU A 147 17.89 -3.79 -0.05
CA LEU A 147 18.97 -2.93 0.40
C LEU A 147 20.27 -3.73 0.33
N GLU A 148 21.26 -3.21 -0.40
CA GLU A 148 22.55 -3.88 -0.61
C GLU A 148 23.62 -3.42 0.37
N SER A 149 23.59 -2.13 0.70
CA SER A 149 24.53 -1.50 1.64
C SER A 149 23.88 -0.34 2.38
N PHE A 150 24.43 0.06 3.50
CA PHE A 150 24.13 1.30 4.21
C PHE A 150 25.36 1.80 4.95
N GLU A 151 25.31 3.00 5.52
CA GLU A 151 26.45 3.56 6.26
C GLU A 151 26.90 2.61 7.38
N GLY A 152 28.14 2.18 7.29
CA GLY A 152 28.77 1.26 8.25
C GLY A 152 28.76 -0.23 7.85
N THR A 153 28.16 -0.60 6.72
CA THR A 153 28.28 -1.96 6.16
C THR A 153 28.17 -1.99 4.65
N ASP A 154 29.01 -2.78 4.01
CA ASP A 154 28.99 -3.02 2.56
C ASP A 154 28.11 -4.19 2.17
N ASP A 155 27.66 -5.01 3.15
CA ASP A 155 26.74 -6.14 2.96
C ASP A 155 25.57 -6.03 3.94
N ALA A 156 24.53 -5.31 3.51
CA ALA A 156 23.31 -5.14 4.29
C ALA A 156 22.56 -6.46 4.46
N GLN A 157 22.63 -7.38 3.49
CA GLN A 157 21.91 -8.64 3.54
C GLN A 157 22.48 -9.59 4.60
N GLU A 158 23.81 -9.71 4.67
CA GLU A 158 24.45 -10.51 5.71
C GLU A 158 24.18 -9.93 7.10
N PHE A 159 24.33 -8.61 7.26
CA PHE A 159 24.06 -7.91 8.52
C PHE A 159 22.61 -8.13 9.00
N LEU A 160 21.63 -7.86 8.15
CA LEU A 160 20.20 -7.97 8.51
C LEU A 160 19.78 -9.41 8.76
N LYS A 161 20.35 -10.38 8.03
CA LYS A 161 20.09 -11.80 8.26
C LYS A 161 20.64 -12.23 9.63
N ALA A 162 21.86 -11.85 9.96
CA ALA A 162 22.44 -12.13 11.27
C ALA A 162 21.62 -11.50 12.40
N HIS A 163 21.19 -10.25 12.22
CA HIS A 163 20.32 -9.57 13.17
C HIS A 163 18.96 -10.28 13.35
N ALA A 164 18.34 -10.73 12.26
CA ALA A 164 17.07 -11.46 12.32
C ALA A 164 17.22 -12.79 13.09
N VAL A 165 18.31 -13.52 12.89
CA VAL A 165 18.62 -14.73 13.66
C VAL A 165 18.77 -14.42 15.14
N GLN A 166 19.52 -13.38 15.49
CA GLN A 166 19.68 -12.96 16.89
C GLN A 166 18.34 -12.63 17.57
N MET A 167 17.41 -12.00 16.83
CA MET A 167 16.09 -11.66 17.37
C MET A 167 15.22 -12.90 17.66
N ILE A 168 15.44 -14.01 16.93
CA ILE A 168 14.73 -15.27 17.17
C ILE A 168 15.34 -16.03 18.36
N ASP A 169 16.64 -15.91 18.58
CA ASP A 169 17.37 -16.59 19.63
C ASP A 169 17.34 -15.88 21.00
N LEU A 170 16.65 -14.74 21.10
CA LEU A 170 16.43 -14.07 22.38
C LEU A 170 15.43 -14.86 23.24
N PRO A 171 15.73 -15.09 24.55
CA PRO A 171 14.90 -15.87 25.47
C PRO A 171 13.56 -15.18 25.78
#